data_a75da33526fad3d24cdddb64e13920e1
#
_entry.id   a75da33526fad3d24cdddb64e13920e1
#
_cell.length_a   1.000
_cell.length_b   1.000
_cell.length_c   1.000
_cell.angle_alpha   90.00
_cell.angle_beta   90.00
_cell.angle_gamma   90.00
#
_symmetry.space_group_name_H-M   'P 1'
#
loop_
_entity.id
_entity.type
_entity.pdbx_description
1 polymer ?
#
loop_
_entity_poly.entity_id
_entity_poly.type
_entity_poly.pdbx_seq_one_letter_code
_entity_poly.pdbx_strand_id
1 'polypeptide(L)'
;MLLSSAVAIFNAVAFQGFSLQQGFTAAIDGFGLSMINIPGFDPSNLIPDVARLLERGGMKSMLSTVLIAFCAYGFAGTLAVTGSLDIVLDKLTKSVKSTFGLVSATIVSCLTAVFVTSNGQLSILIPGEMFSKSYIKRGLHPKNLSRTLEDSATVTEPIVPWTAAGVYMATTLGVPTLQYLPWAILCYTGVIFALIWAATGIGISKIKKGDEYYEEYVNLNKADGVVVE
;
A
#
# COMPACT_ATOMS: atom_id res chain seq x y z
N MET A 1 -3.85 11.45 -13.57
CA MET A 1 -4.56 12.38 -12.68
C MET A 1 -4.90 13.71 -13.35
N LEU A 2 -3.94 14.53 -13.80
CA LEU A 2 -4.24 15.84 -14.43
C LEU A 2 -5.17 15.73 -15.64
N LEU A 3 -4.94 14.75 -16.53
CA LEU A 3 -5.80 14.52 -17.69
C LEU A 3 -7.24 14.13 -17.28
N SER A 4 -7.39 13.23 -16.31
CA SER A 4 -8.71 12.84 -15.81
C SER A 4 -9.45 13.98 -15.13
N SER A 5 -8.76 14.84 -14.38
CA SER A 5 -9.36 16.05 -13.81
C SER A 5 -9.80 17.03 -14.87
N ALA A 6 -8.98 17.25 -15.91
CA ALA A 6 -9.34 18.09 -17.04
C ALA A 6 -10.57 17.57 -17.79
N VAL A 7 -10.62 16.26 -18.06
CA VAL A 7 -11.78 15.61 -18.69
C VAL A 7 -13.03 15.72 -17.82
N ALA A 8 -12.89 15.55 -16.49
CA ALA A 8 -14.02 15.69 -15.56
C ALA A 8 -14.59 17.11 -15.56
N ILE A 9 -13.73 18.15 -15.49
CA ILE A 9 -14.14 19.55 -15.56
C ILE A 9 -14.81 19.85 -16.91
N PHE A 10 -14.22 19.35 -18.01
CA PHE A 10 -14.82 19.52 -19.34
C PHE A 10 -16.22 18.90 -19.42
N ASN A 11 -16.42 17.68 -18.91
CA ASN A 11 -17.72 17.03 -18.89
C ASN A 11 -18.73 17.80 -18.02
N ALA A 12 -18.30 18.28 -16.85
CA ALA A 12 -19.18 19.07 -15.96
C ALA A 12 -19.67 20.36 -16.66
N VAL A 13 -18.78 21.04 -17.39
CA VAL A 13 -19.13 22.27 -18.11
C VAL A 13 -19.94 21.99 -19.38
N ALA A 14 -19.51 21.02 -20.19
CA ALA A 14 -20.11 20.79 -21.50
C ALA A 14 -21.47 20.06 -21.44
N PHE A 15 -21.66 19.14 -20.51
CA PHE A 15 -22.83 18.25 -20.47
C PHE A 15 -23.72 18.44 -19.24
N GLN A 16 -23.18 18.95 -18.11
CA GLN A 16 -23.92 19.05 -16.86
C GLN A 16 -24.32 20.50 -16.53
N GLY A 17 -23.95 21.48 -17.37
CA GLY A 17 -24.34 22.87 -17.20
C GLY A 17 -23.64 23.62 -16.07
N PHE A 18 -22.55 23.09 -15.52
CA PHE A 18 -21.72 23.79 -14.54
C PHE A 18 -20.89 24.90 -15.22
N SER A 19 -20.68 26.00 -14.49
CA SER A 19 -19.71 26.99 -14.93
C SER A 19 -18.27 26.49 -14.77
N LEU A 20 -17.35 27.01 -15.56
CA LEU A 20 -15.92 26.69 -15.43
C LEU A 20 -15.40 26.99 -14.02
N GLN A 21 -15.87 28.10 -13.42
CA GLN A 21 -15.52 28.49 -12.06
C GLN A 21 -15.99 27.44 -11.03
N GLN A 22 -17.20 26.93 -11.17
CA GLN A 22 -17.73 25.87 -10.30
C GLN A 22 -16.91 24.57 -10.44
N GLY A 23 -16.49 24.22 -11.67
CA GLY A 23 -15.62 23.07 -11.91
C GLY A 23 -14.27 23.19 -11.18
N PHE A 24 -13.63 24.35 -11.23
CA PHE A 24 -12.40 24.60 -10.50
C PHE A 24 -12.60 24.66 -8.98
N THR A 25 -13.68 25.29 -8.52
CA THR A 25 -14.03 25.33 -7.09
C THR A 25 -14.25 23.92 -6.55
N ALA A 26 -14.98 23.09 -7.27
CA ALA A 26 -15.18 21.69 -6.90
C ALA A 26 -13.87 20.88 -6.85
N ALA A 27 -12.92 21.14 -7.76
CA ALA A 27 -11.62 20.50 -7.76
C ALA A 27 -10.75 20.91 -6.56
N ILE A 28 -10.81 22.18 -6.14
CA ILE A 28 -9.99 22.73 -5.06
C ILE A 28 -10.64 22.53 -3.69
N ASP A 29 -11.88 22.98 -3.55
CA ASP A 29 -12.60 23.01 -2.26
C ASP A 29 -13.45 21.76 -2.00
N GLY A 30 -13.74 20.99 -3.05
CA GLY A 30 -14.64 19.88 -3.04
C GLY A 30 -16.00 20.22 -3.67
N PHE A 31 -16.72 19.18 -4.03
CA PHE A 31 -18.08 19.29 -4.53
C PHE A 31 -19.04 19.58 -3.37
N GLY A 32 -19.88 20.61 -3.50
CA GLY A 32 -20.93 20.94 -2.55
C GLY A 32 -22.31 20.73 -3.18
N LEU A 33 -23.25 20.24 -2.42
CA LEU A 33 -24.63 20.02 -2.86
C LEU A 33 -25.32 21.31 -3.31
N SER A 34 -24.85 22.47 -2.80
CA SER A 34 -25.31 23.80 -3.23
C SER A 34 -24.93 24.14 -4.67
N MET A 35 -24.01 23.40 -5.29
CA MET A 35 -23.63 23.57 -6.70
C MET A 35 -24.62 22.90 -7.66
N ILE A 36 -25.50 22.03 -7.15
CA ILE A 36 -26.52 21.33 -7.97
C ILE A 36 -27.66 22.29 -8.29
N ASN A 37 -27.82 22.59 -9.57
CA ASN A 37 -28.90 23.45 -10.07
C ASN A 37 -29.89 22.59 -10.88
N ILE A 38 -30.58 21.67 -10.20
CA ILE A 38 -31.64 20.85 -10.80
C ILE A 38 -32.99 21.32 -10.24
N PRO A 39 -33.95 21.67 -11.09
CA PRO A 39 -35.29 22.07 -10.63
C PRO A 39 -35.92 20.96 -9.77
N GLY A 40 -36.34 21.30 -8.56
CA GLY A 40 -36.98 20.36 -7.62
C GLY A 40 -36.01 19.57 -6.74
N PHE A 41 -34.68 19.78 -6.87
CA PHE A 41 -33.69 19.17 -5.98
C PHE A 41 -33.56 20.03 -4.71
N ASP A 42 -33.84 19.42 -3.57
CA ASP A 42 -33.62 20.03 -2.25
C ASP A 42 -32.60 19.20 -1.46
N PRO A 43 -31.43 19.78 -1.20
CA PRO A 43 -30.36 19.11 -0.43
C PRO A 43 -30.80 18.68 0.97
N SER A 44 -31.77 19.37 1.58
CA SER A 44 -32.27 19.08 2.93
C SER A 44 -33.04 17.76 3.04
N ASN A 45 -33.51 17.24 1.91
CA ASN A 45 -34.22 15.96 1.84
C ASN A 45 -33.28 14.74 1.71
N LEU A 46 -31.98 14.96 1.62
CA LEU A 46 -31.01 13.86 1.54
C LEU A 46 -30.74 13.27 2.91
N ILE A 47 -30.56 11.95 2.94
CA ILE A 47 -30.06 11.25 4.12
C ILE A 47 -28.68 11.81 4.47
N PRO A 48 -28.40 12.14 5.75
CA PRO A 48 -27.15 12.79 6.15
C PRO A 48 -25.89 12.07 5.68
N ASP A 49 -25.91 10.73 5.63
CA ASP A 49 -24.77 9.94 5.18
C ASP A 49 -24.52 10.07 3.67
N VAL A 50 -25.59 10.19 2.88
CA VAL A 50 -25.51 10.44 1.43
C VAL A 50 -24.98 11.85 1.16
N ALA A 51 -25.47 12.85 1.88
CA ALA A 51 -24.96 14.21 1.78
C ALA A 51 -23.46 14.26 2.10
N ARG A 52 -23.05 13.65 3.20
CA ARG A 52 -21.64 13.55 3.61
C ARG A 52 -20.75 12.84 2.58
N LEU A 53 -21.25 11.82 1.87
CA LEU A 53 -20.52 11.14 0.80
C LEU A 53 -20.37 12.01 -0.44
N LEU A 54 -21.40 12.77 -0.80
CA LEU A 54 -21.39 13.65 -1.97
C LEU A 54 -20.55 14.92 -1.76
N GLU A 55 -20.53 15.48 -0.55
CA GLU A 55 -19.77 16.68 -0.20
C GLU A 55 -18.30 16.43 0.13
N ARG A 56 -17.76 15.29 -0.30
CA ARG A 56 -16.35 14.94 -0.11
C ARG A 56 -15.51 15.31 -1.32
N GLY A 57 -14.22 15.48 -1.07
CA GLY A 57 -13.20 15.68 -2.10
C GLY A 57 -12.58 17.07 -2.05
N GLY A 58 -11.96 17.44 -3.17
CA GLY A 58 -11.18 18.66 -3.31
C GLY A 58 -9.75 18.54 -2.77
N MET A 59 -8.84 19.30 -3.38
CA MET A 59 -7.42 19.30 -2.99
C MET A 59 -7.21 19.71 -1.53
N LYS A 60 -8.02 20.65 -1.03
CA LYS A 60 -7.90 21.15 0.36
C LYS A 60 -8.15 20.07 1.40
N SER A 61 -9.06 19.14 1.14
CA SER A 61 -9.34 18.04 2.07
C SER A 61 -8.14 17.09 2.25
N MET A 62 -7.27 17.01 1.24
CA MET A 62 -6.07 16.18 1.25
C MET A 62 -4.83 16.89 1.77
N LEU A 63 -4.89 18.19 2.08
CA LEU A 63 -3.72 18.98 2.46
C LEU A 63 -3.04 18.45 3.73
N SER A 64 -3.81 18.03 4.72
CA SER A 64 -3.29 17.40 5.94
C SER A 64 -2.56 16.09 5.65
N THR A 65 -3.11 15.26 4.75
CA THR A 65 -2.50 14.00 4.33
C THR A 65 -1.18 14.25 3.60
N VAL A 66 -1.14 15.25 2.71
CA VAL A 66 0.08 15.66 2.01
C VAL A 66 1.14 16.15 2.99
N LEU A 67 0.76 16.96 3.98
CA LEU A 67 1.70 17.46 5.00
C LEU A 67 2.31 16.31 5.81
N ILE A 68 1.48 15.37 6.26
CA ILE A 68 1.95 14.20 7.00
C ILE A 68 2.86 13.33 6.12
N ALA A 69 2.51 13.14 4.83
CA ALA A 69 3.36 12.41 3.90
C ALA A 69 4.73 13.08 3.73
N PHE A 70 4.80 14.41 3.62
CA PHE A 70 6.08 15.14 3.59
C PHE A 70 6.93 14.91 4.83
N CYS A 71 6.33 15.01 6.02
CA CYS A 71 7.03 14.73 7.27
C CYS A 71 7.52 13.28 7.35
N ALA A 72 6.67 12.32 6.95
CA ALA A 72 7.00 10.89 6.94
C ALA A 72 8.14 10.59 5.96
N TYR A 73 8.12 11.16 4.75
CA TYR A 73 9.20 10.98 3.77
C TYR A 73 10.52 11.62 4.22
N GLY A 74 10.47 12.79 4.86
CA GLY A 74 11.64 13.41 5.46
C GLY A 74 12.27 12.51 6.53
N PHE A 75 11.45 11.96 7.42
CA PHE A 75 11.89 11.01 8.45
C PHE A 75 12.45 9.71 7.85
N ALA A 76 11.74 9.11 6.88
CA ALA A 76 12.20 7.91 6.19
C ALA A 76 13.54 8.14 5.46
N GLY A 77 13.72 9.32 4.84
CA GLY A 77 15.00 9.69 4.21
C GLY A 77 16.15 9.74 5.21
N THR A 78 15.94 10.30 6.40
CA THR A 78 16.98 10.31 7.45
C THR A 78 17.32 8.90 7.94
N LEU A 79 16.34 8.04 8.10
CA LEU A 79 16.56 6.63 8.48
C LEU A 79 17.30 5.84 7.39
N ALA A 80 16.99 6.07 6.12
CA ALA A 80 17.71 5.45 5.01
C ALA A 80 19.20 5.82 5.00
N VAL A 81 19.52 7.11 5.21
CA VAL A 81 20.92 7.58 5.27
C VAL A 81 21.69 6.99 6.46
N THR A 82 21.03 6.74 7.59
CA THR A 82 21.69 6.14 8.76
C THR A 82 21.98 4.65 8.60
N GLY A 83 21.40 3.97 7.61
CA GLY A 83 21.52 2.52 7.41
C GLY A 83 20.97 1.67 8.55
N SER A 84 20.29 2.28 9.50
CA SER A 84 19.79 1.58 10.71
C SER A 84 18.79 0.49 10.36
N LEU A 85 17.94 0.74 9.38
CA LEU A 85 16.94 -0.22 8.91
C LEU A 85 17.62 -1.43 8.24
N ASP A 86 18.65 -1.19 7.43
CA ASP A 86 19.39 -2.25 6.72
C ASP A 86 20.05 -3.22 7.70
N ILE A 87 20.61 -2.73 8.81
CA ILE A 87 21.22 -3.58 9.84
C ILE A 87 20.18 -4.52 10.47
N VAL A 88 18.99 -4.03 10.77
CA VAL A 88 17.91 -4.84 11.36
C VAL A 88 17.46 -5.91 10.38
N LEU A 89 17.20 -5.51 9.13
CA LEU A 89 16.71 -6.39 8.08
C LEU A 89 17.76 -7.45 7.69
N ASP A 90 19.05 -7.10 7.66
CA ASP A 90 20.15 -8.02 7.34
C ASP A 90 20.25 -9.14 8.39
N LYS A 91 20.04 -8.83 9.67
CA LYS A 91 19.97 -9.85 10.74
C LYS A 91 18.80 -10.81 10.56
N LEU A 92 17.63 -10.29 10.16
CA LEU A 92 16.46 -11.11 9.88
C LEU A 92 16.70 -12.05 8.71
N THR A 93 17.33 -11.58 7.65
CA THR A 93 17.63 -12.37 6.44
C THR A 93 18.59 -13.52 6.72
N LYS A 94 19.63 -13.28 7.50
CA LYS A 94 20.68 -14.27 7.81
C LYS A 94 20.21 -15.41 8.74
N SER A 95 19.17 -15.20 9.54
CA SER A 95 18.65 -16.19 10.50
C SER A 95 17.73 -17.24 9.89
N VAL A 96 17.42 -17.16 8.60
CA VAL A 96 16.36 -17.95 7.97
C VAL A 96 16.86 -19.26 7.38
N LYS A 97 16.29 -20.40 7.80
CA LYS A 97 16.62 -21.74 7.31
C LYS A 97 15.49 -22.46 6.55
N SER A 98 14.24 -22.05 6.67
CA SER A 98 13.09 -22.70 6.07
C SER A 98 12.27 -21.74 5.19
N THR A 99 11.38 -22.27 4.32
CA THR A 99 10.45 -21.45 3.53
C THR A 99 9.51 -20.66 4.44
N PHE A 100 8.97 -21.30 5.47
CA PHE A 100 8.15 -20.62 6.48
C PHE A 100 8.92 -19.49 7.17
N GLY A 101 10.17 -19.75 7.58
CA GLY A 101 11.03 -18.73 8.18
C GLY A 101 11.30 -17.57 7.22
N LEU A 102 11.48 -17.84 5.92
CA LEU A 102 11.71 -16.80 4.92
C LEU A 102 10.50 -15.89 4.76
N VAL A 103 9.32 -16.46 4.60
CA VAL A 103 8.06 -15.70 4.50
C VAL A 103 7.82 -14.91 5.80
N SER A 104 7.99 -15.53 6.96
CA SER A 104 7.83 -14.86 8.25
C SER A 104 8.81 -13.70 8.43
N ALA A 105 10.09 -13.88 8.05
CA ALA A 105 11.09 -12.82 8.11
C ALA A 105 10.75 -11.67 7.15
N THR A 106 10.25 -11.97 5.96
CA THR A 106 9.77 -10.96 5.01
C THR A 106 8.61 -10.15 5.61
N ILE A 107 7.61 -10.83 6.18
CA ILE A 107 6.46 -10.18 6.82
C ILE A 107 6.92 -9.25 7.96
N VAL A 108 7.76 -9.76 8.87
CA VAL A 108 8.27 -8.96 9.99
C VAL A 108 9.07 -7.76 9.48
N SER A 109 9.86 -7.93 8.43
CA SER A 109 10.63 -6.85 7.80
C SER A 109 9.71 -5.78 7.21
N CYS A 110 8.66 -6.19 6.50
CA CYS A 110 7.65 -5.28 5.93
C CYS A 110 6.93 -4.50 7.03
N LEU A 111 6.44 -5.19 8.05
CA LEU A 111 5.75 -4.54 9.17
C LEU A 111 6.69 -3.55 9.89
N THR A 112 7.92 -3.95 10.17
CA THR A 112 8.92 -3.05 10.77
C THR A 112 9.14 -1.83 9.89
N ALA A 113 9.29 -2.02 8.58
CA ALA A 113 9.47 -0.93 7.63
C ALA A 113 8.25 0.01 7.59
N VAL A 114 7.00 -0.53 7.58
CA VAL A 114 5.76 0.28 7.64
C VAL A 114 5.73 1.13 8.90
N PHE A 115 5.98 0.53 10.06
CA PHE A 115 5.93 1.23 11.35
C PHE A 115 7.01 2.31 11.47
N VAL A 116 8.22 2.04 10.96
CA VAL A 116 9.38 2.92 11.10
C VAL A 116 9.40 4.00 10.04
N THR A 117 9.19 3.64 8.75
CA THR A 117 9.27 4.61 7.64
C THR A 117 7.98 5.38 7.41
N SER A 118 6.85 4.89 7.93
CA SER A 118 5.51 5.44 7.69
C SER A 118 5.14 5.52 6.19
N ASN A 119 5.83 4.76 5.35
CA ASN A 119 5.76 4.81 3.90
C ASN A 119 5.60 3.40 3.32
N GLY A 120 4.43 3.11 2.74
CA GLY A 120 4.13 1.80 2.16
C GLY A 120 5.06 1.42 1.01
N GLN A 121 5.47 2.38 0.18
CA GLN A 121 6.35 2.10 -0.96
C GLN A 121 7.74 1.64 -0.52
N LEU A 122 8.36 2.34 0.44
CA LEU A 122 9.65 1.93 0.99
C LEU A 122 9.54 0.59 1.74
N SER A 123 8.41 0.34 2.37
CA SER A 123 8.15 -0.90 3.10
C SER A 123 7.99 -2.13 2.21
N ILE A 124 7.74 -1.92 0.92
CA ILE A 124 7.74 -2.96 -0.11
C ILE A 124 9.11 -3.05 -0.77
N LEU A 125 9.68 -1.90 -1.17
CA LEU A 125 10.89 -1.84 -1.98
C LEU A 125 12.10 -2.41 -1.24
N ILE A 126 12.36 -1.94 -0.01
CA ILE A 126 13.54 -2.34 0.76
C ILE A 126 13.53 -3.85 1.08
N PRO A 127 12.48 -4.41 1.71
CA PRO A 127 12.44 -5.86 1.92
C PRO A 127 12.38 -6.65 0.61
N GLY A 128 11.73 -6.12 -0.43
CA GLY A 128 11.67 -6.74 -1.75
C GLY A 128 13.05 -6.98 -2.36
N GLU A 129 13.90 -5.97 -2.36
CA GLU A 129 15.27 -6.08 -2.85
C GLU A 129 16.12 -7.03 -1.98
N MET A 130 16.01 -6.92 -0.67
CA MET A 130 16.79 -7.73 0.27
C MET A 130 16.46 -9.22 0.21
N PHE A 131 15.20 -9.57 0.09
CA PHE A 131 14.75 -10.97 0.08
C PHE A 131 14.73 -11.61 -1.31
N SER A 132 14.77 -10.85 -2.41
CA SER A 132 14.66 -11.35 -3.77
C SER A 132 15.56 -12.54 -4.05
N LYS A 133 16.86 -12.38 -3.87
CA LYS A 133 17.87 -13.44 -4.07
C LYS A 133 17.65 -14.64 -3.16
N SER A 134 17.15 -14.42 -1.94
CA SER A 134 16.89 -15.49 -0.97
C SER A 134 15.72 -16.38 -1.38
N TYR A 135 14.69 -15.80 -2.02
CA TYR A 135 13.59 -16.57 -2.60
C TYR A 135 14.04 -17.38 -3.80
N ILE A 136 14.74 -16.76 -4.75
CA ILE A 136 15.26 -17.44 -5.96
C ILE A 136 16.20 -18.58 -5.56
N LYS A 137 17.16 -18.33 -4.66
CA LYS A 137 18.10 -19.34 -4.18
C LYS A 137 17.42 -20.59 -3.59
N ARG A 138 16.22 -20.44 -3.02
CA ARG A 138 15.42 -21.56 -2.51
C ARG A 138 14.49 -22.21 -3.54
N GLY A 139 14.60 -21.82 -4.80
CA GLY A 139 13.74 -22.31 -5.88
C GLY A 139 12.30 -21.81 -5.76
N LEU A 140 12.07 -20.71 -5.03
CA LEU A 140 10.76 -20.09 -4.91
C LEU A 140 10.62 -19.02 -5.99
N HIS A 141 9.54 -19.10 -6.77
CA HIS A 141 9.25 -18.12 -7.80
C HIS A 141 9.03 -16.72 -7.19
N PRO A 142 9.59 -15.62 -7.76
CA PRO A 142 9.47 -14.24 -7.24
C PRO A 142 8.05 -13.78 -6.95
N LYS A 143 7.04 -14.33 -7.63
CA LYS A 143 5.62 -14.02 -7.34
C LYS A 143 5.21 -14.33 -5.89
N ASN A 144 5.89 -15.28 -5.21
CA ASN A 144 5.63 -15.52 -3.79
C ASN A 144 6.12 -14.36 -2.93
N LEU A 145 7.28 -13.78 -3.27
CA LEU A 145 7.77 -12.59 -2.59
C LEU A 145 6.82 -11.41 -2.81
N SER A 146 6.46 -11.13 -4.07
CA SER A 146 5.53 -10.05 -4.39
C SER A 146 4.22 -10.15 -3.61
N ARG A 147 3.62 -11.34 -3.56
CA ARG A 147 2.42 -11.57 -2.76
C ARG A 147 2.65 -11.33 -1.27
N THR A 148 3.76 -11.82 -0.71
CA THR A 148 4.07 -11.64 0.71
C THR A 148 4.26 -10.16 1.06
N LEU A 149 4.88 -9.37 0.18
CA LEU A 149 5.05 -7.93 0.34
C LEU A 149 3.70 -7.21 0.37
N GLU A 150 2.80 -7.54 -0.56
CA GLU A 150 1.46 -6.97 -0.61
C GLU A 150 0.62 -7.37 0.60
N ASP A 151 0.61 -8.66 0.97
CA ASP A 151 -0.15 -9.19 2.10
C ASP A 151 0.33 -8.63 3.46
N SER A 152 1.55 -8.11 3.53
CA SER A 152 2.13 -7.57 4.77
C SER A 152 2.24 -6.04 4.80
N ALA A 153 2.79 -5.41 3.78
CA ALA A 153 3.02 -3.97 3.78
C ALA A 153 1.76 -3.20 3.34
N THR A 154 1.27 -3.47 2.13
CA THR A 154 0.18 -2.70 1.52
C THR A 154 -1.11 -2.80 2.31
N VAL A 155 -1.49 -4.04 2.69
CA VAL A 155 -2.77 -4.28 3.37
C VAL A 155 -2.75 -3.76 4.81
N THR A 156 -1.58 -3.72 5.46
CA THR A 156 -1.45 -3.28 6.86
C THR A 156 -1.28 -1.76 6.98
N GLU A 157 -0.75 -1.08 5.96
CA GLU A 157 -0.49 0.37 6.02
C GLU A 157 -1.74 1.19 6.45
N PRO A 158 -2.96 0.94 5.95
CA PRO A 158 -4.15 1.72 6.32
C PRO A 158 -4.56 1.65 7.78
N ILE A 159 -4.11 0.67 8.54
CA ILE A 159 -4.42 0.53 9.97
C ILE A 159 -3.35 1.11 10.89
N VAL A 160 -2.30 1.68 10.33
CA VAL A 160 -1.24 2.37 11.08
C VAL A 160 -1.53 3.87 11.09
N PRO A 161 -1.82 4.49 12.26
CA PRO A 161 -2.38 5.85 12.34
C PRO A 161 -1.51 6.96 11.77
N TRP A 162 -0.19 6.78 11.73
CA TRP A 162 0.77 7.81 11.29
C TRP A 162 1.28 7.61 9.86
N THR A 163 0.80 6.60 9.14
CA THR A 163 1.10 6.43 7.71
C THR A 163 0.20 7.30 6.84
N ALA A 164 0.64 7.57 5.61
CA ALA A 164 -0.16 8.32 4.65
C ALA A 164 -1.52 7.65 4.37
N ALA A 165 -1.54 6.32 4.22
CA ALA A 165 -2.78 5.57 4.01
C ALA A 165 -3.68 5.56 5.25
N GLY A 166 -3.11 5.43 6.46
CA GLY A 166 -3.88 5.48 7.71
C GLY A 166 -4.56 6.83 7.93
N VAL A 167 -3.83 7.93 7.68
CA VAL A 167 -4.38 9.29 7.76
C VAL A 167 -5.46 9.51 6.70
N TYR A 168 -5.21 9.06 5.47
CA TYR A 168 -6.19 9.14 4.39
C TYR A 168 -7.49 8.41 4.75
N MET A 169 -7.39 7.18 5.25
CA MET A 169 -8.56 6.39 5.66
C MET A 169 -9.31 7.04 6.82
N ALA A 170 -8.59 7.49 7.86
CA ALA A 170 -9.21 8.17 9.00
C ALA A 170 -9.96 9.45 8.57
N THR A 171 -9.35 10.24 7.70
CA THR A 171 -9.96 11.47 7.16
C THR A 171 -11.16 11.15 6.28
N THR A 172 -11.05 10.12 5.43
CA THR A 172 -12.12 9.73 4.50
C THR A 172 -13.31 9.12 5.22
N LEU A 173 -13.08 8.25 6.20
CA LEU A 173 -14.16 7.65 6.99
C LEU A 173 -14.75 8.63 8.03
N GLY A 174 -14.00 9.68 8.39
CA GLY A 174 -14.39 10.62 9.42
C GLY A 174 -14.30 10.04 10.84
N VAL A 175 -13.52 8.96 11.02
CA VAL A 175 -13.31 8.29 12.32
C VAL A 175 -11.83 8.01 12.54
N PRO A 176 -11.31 8.10 13.79
CA PRO A 176 -9.93 7.77 14.12
C PRO A 176 -9.57 6.33 13.76
N THR A 177 -8.31 6.08 13.38
CA THR A 177 -7.82 4.75 12.97
C THR A 177 -8.12 3.68 14.01
N LEU A 178 -7.96 3.98 15.30
CA LEU A 178 -8.22 3.01 16.38
C LEU A 178 -9.68 2.56 16.47
N GLN A 179 -10.63 3.36 15.97
CA GLN A 179 -12.04 3.00 16.00
C GLN A 179 -12.42 2.05 14.85
N TYR A 180 -11.85 2.20 13.65
CA TYR A 180 -12.13 1.29 12.56
C TYR A 180 -11.19 0.07 12.54
N LEU A 181 -10.08 0.09 13.27
CA LEU A 181 -9.11 -0.99 13.33
C LEU A 181 -9.74 -2.38 13.60
N PRO A 182 -10.65 -2.56 14.57
CA PRO A 182 -11.27 -3.87 14.82
C PRO A 182 -12.09 -4.40 13.64
N TRP A 183 -12.57 -3.50 12.78
CA TRP A 183 -13.43 -3.81 11.62
C TRP A 183 -12.62 -3.98 10.34
N ALA A 184 -11.37 -3.60 10.34
CA ALA A 184 -10.45 -3.72 9.20
C ALA A 184 -9.91 -5.15 9.07
N ILE A 185 -10.80 -6.15 9.07
CA ILE A 185 -10.47 -7.58 9.09
C ILE A 185 -9.52 -7.96 7.96
N LEU A 186 -9.73 -7.41 6.77
CA LEU A 186 -8.89 -7.69 5.60
C LEU A 186 -7.42 -7.29 5.84
N CYS A 187 -7.17 -6.22 6.61
CA CYS A 187 -5.83 -5.69 6.82
C CYS A 187 -4.90 -6.60 7.62
N TYR A 188 -5.42 -7.47 8.47
CA TYR A 188 -4.62 -8.45 9.20
C TYR A 188 -4.81 -9.89 8.74
N THR A 189 -5.90 -10.22 8.05
CA THR A 189 -6.09 -11.56 7.48
C THR A 189 -5.09 -11.86 6.38
N GLY A 190 -4.61 -10.86 5.61
CA GLY A 190 -3.54 -11.04 4.63
C GLY A 190 -2.30 -11.66 5.24
N VAL A 191 -1.81 -11.10 6.33
CA VAL A 191 -0.65 -11.63 7.08
C VAL A 191 -0.91 -13.05 7.57
N ILE A 192 -2.10 -13.31 8.13
CA ILE A 192 -2.46 -14.64 8.65
C ILE A 192 -2.46 -15.69 7.52
N PHE A 193 -3.08 -15.38 6.39
CA PHE A 193 -3.10 -16.28 5.23
C PHE A 193 -1.71 -16.50 4.63
N ALA A 194 -0.88 -15.46 4.54
CA ALA A 194 0.49 -15.60 4.08
C ALA A 194 1.28 -16.61 4.95
N LEU A 195 1.12 -16.54 6.27
CA LEU A 195 1.74 -17.49 7.20
C LEU A 195 1.18 -18.91 7.05
N ILE A 196 -0.14 -19.07 6.90
CA ILE A 196 -0.78 -20.38 6.68
C ILE A 196 -0.26 -21.01 5.38
N TRP A 197 -0.19 -20.26 4.28
CA TRP A 197 0.34 -20.77 3.02
C TRP A 197 1.83 -21.12 3.11
N ALA A 198 2.62 -20.33 3.83
CA ALA A 198 4.01 -20.63 4.06
C ALA A 198 4.21 -21.91 4.89
N ALA A 199 3.34 -22.17 5.88
CA ALA A 199 3.38 -23.36 6.72
C ALA A 199 2.91 -24.61 5.99
N THR A 200 1.83 -24.51 5.21
CA THR A 200 1.23 -25.65 4.50
C THR A 200 1.89 -25.94 3.15
N GLY A 201 2.61 -24.96 2.59
CA GLY A 201 3.15 -25.07 1.23
C GLY A 201 2.10 -24.92 0.12
N ILE A 202 0.80 -24.76 0.48
CA ILE A 202 -0.28 -24.57 -0.47
C ILE A 202 -0.13 -23.19 -1.13
N GLY A 203 -0.22 -23.13 -2.46
CA GLY A 203 -0.10 -21.86 -3.20
C GLY A 203 1.33 -21.29 -3.27
N ILE A 204 2.34 -22.00 -2.77
CA ILE A 204 3.74 -21.65 -2.94
C ILE A 204 4.22 -22.14 -4.31
N SER A 205 4.56 -21.21 -5.19
CA SER A 205 5.06 -21.52 -6.52
C SER A 205 6.56 -21.73 -6.51
N LYS A 206 7.02 -22.82 -7.13
CA LYS A 206 8.44 -23.10 -7.32
C LYS A 206 8.88 -22.71 -8.71
N ILE A 207 10.16 -22.40 -8.88
CA ILE A 207 10.80 -22.16 -10.17
C ILE A 207 10.87 -23.49 -10.90
N LYS A 208 10.47 -23.51 -12.18
CA LYS A 208 10.49 -24.69 -13.07
C LYS A 208 11.51 -24.51 -14.18
N LYS A 209 11.98 -25.63 -14.76
CA LYS A 209 12.82 -25.62 -15.97
C LYS A 209 12.04 -24.89 -17.08
N GLY A 210 12.64 -23.82 -17.64
CA GLY A 210 12.01 -22.96 -18.64
C GLY A 210 11.43 -21.66 -18.12
N ASP A 211 11.37 -21.44 -16.80
CA ASP A 211 11.01 -20.14 -16.24
C ASP A 211 12.17 -19.13 -16.43
N GLU A 212 11.84 -17.86 -16.56
CA GLU A 212 12.79 -16.74 -16.72
C GLU A 212 13.87 -16.73 -15.60
N TYR A 213 13.49 -17.10 -14.38
CA TYR A 213 14.36 -17.10 -13.20
C TYR A 213 15.15 -18.40 -13.00
N TYR A 214 15.02 -19.39 -13.90
CA TYR A 214 15.67 -20.69 -13.75
C TYR A 214 17.19 -20.60 -13.84
N GLU A 215 17.72 -19.80 -14.78
CA GLU A 215 19.17 -19.60 -14.93
C GLU A 215 19.78 -18.91 -13.71
N GLU A 216 19.11 -17.91 -13.16
CA GLU A 216 19.54 -17.22 -11.94
C GLU A 216 19.54 -18.18 -10.74
N TYR A 217 18.50 -18.99 -10.59
CA TYR A 217 18.40 -20.04 -9.58
C TYR A 217 19.57 -21.02 -9.65
N VAL A 218 19.91 -21.51 -10.84
CA VAL A 218 21.03 -22.42 -11.06
C VAL A 218 22.35 -21.75 -10.73
N ASN A 219 22.56 -20.52 -11.17
CA ASN A 219 23.80 -19.78 -10.96
C ASN A 219 24.05 -19.48 -9.47
N LEU A 220 23.01 -19.05 -8.73
CA LEU A 220 23.11 -18.78 -7.29
C LEU A 220 23.45 -20.04 -6.49
N ASN A 221 22.90 -21.20 -6.86
CA ASN A 221 23.19 -22.45 -6.16
C ASN A 221 24.55 -23.05 -6.55
N LYS A 222 24.98 -22.90 -7.81
CA LYS A 222 26.33 -23.30 -8.23
C LYS A 222 27.44 -22.54 -7.49
N ALA A 223 27.23 -21.25 -7.24
CA ALA A 223 28.18 -20.42 -6.48
C ALA A 223 28.38 -20.95 -5.04
N ASP A 224 27.39 -21.63 -4.47
CA ASP A 224 27.47 -22.26 -3.14
C ASP A 224 27.84 -23.76 -3.19
N GLY A 225 28.22 -24.30 -4.34
CA GLY A 225 28.60 -25.70 -4.51
C GLY A 225 27.43 -26.70 -4.46
N VAL A 226 26.17 -26.23 -4.60
CA VAL A 226 25.01 -27.09 -4.63
C VAL A 226 24.70 -27.49 -6.08
N VAL A 227 24.67 -28.80 -6.35
CA VAL A 227 24.28 -29.33 -7.66
C VAL A 227 22.75 -29.27 -7.76
N VAL A 228 22.26 -28.50 -8.72
CA VAL A 228 20.82 -28.42 -9.04
C VAL A 228 20.53 -29.41 -10.16
N GLU A 229 19.78 -30.47 -9.87
CA GLU A 229 19.30 -31.45 -10.85
C GLU A 229 18.08 -30.94 -11.65
#